data_d2e9be1f9581b9bf645df49d951c5505
#
_entry.id   d2e9be1f9581b9bf645df49d951c5505
#
_cell.length_a   1.000
_cell.length_b   1.000
_cell.length_c   1.000
_cell.angle_alpha   90.00
_cell.angle_beta   90.00
_cell.angle_gamma   90.00
#
_symmetry.space_group_name_H-M   'P 1'
#
loop_
_entity.id
_entity.type
_entity.pdbx_description
1 polymer ?
#
loop_
_entity_poly.entity_id
_entity_poly.type
_entity_poly.pdbx_seq_one_letter_code
_entity_poly.pdbx_strand_id
1 'polypeptide(L)'
;DFCLSRGLGDVYKRQVVKYINASPAMVVSIDIPSGLMGEENTFNVKSNIIRADVTFSLQLPKLAFLFAENTEFVGEWELLDIQLSEEGIEETETNYEMLEIAEIRSLIKPRRQFAHKGNFGHALLIAGSKGMAGASVLAARACLRSGVGLLTIHAPLCNNDILQTSAPEAMVETDASETCFAVPTDTDDYQAVGVGPGLGRSEETEAALIEQLEHCQTPTVVDADALN
;
A
#
# COMPACT_ATOMS: atom_id res chain seq x y z
N ASP A 1 33.52 -7.86 -14.20
CA ASP A 1 33.59 -9.13 -14.97
C ASP A 1 32.24 -9.58 -15.57
N PHE A 2 31.25 -8.71 -15.53
CA PHE A 2 29.90 -8.97 -16.08
C PHE A 2 29.84 -8.93 -17.62
N CYS A 3 30.86 -8.45 -18.27
CA CYS A 3 30.89 -8.24 -19.72
C CYS A 3 31.41 -9.41 -20.55
N LEU A 4 32.00 -10.44 -19.94
CA LEU A 4 32.63 -11.57 -20.67
C LEU A 4 31.77 -12.83 -20.83
N SER A 5 30.55 -12.87 -20.27
CA SER A 5 29.65 -14.03 -20.34
C SER A 5 28.54 -13.95 -21.39
N ARG A 6 28.56 -12.98 -22.30
CA ARG A 6 27.55 -12.80 -23.36
C ARG A 6 27.77 -13.72 -24.57
N GLY A 7 27.93 -15.00 -24.34
CA GLY A 7 28.12 -15.96 -25.41
C GLY A 7 27.42 -17.28 -25.11
N LEU A 8 28.17 -18.36 -25.25
CA LEU A 8 27.72 -19.73 -24.99
C LEU A 8 27.12 -19.93 -23.57
N GLY A 9 27.60 -19.20 -22.56
CA GLY A 9 27.08 -19.27 -21.18
C GLY A 9 25.61 -18.94 -21.04
N ASP A 10 25.10 -17.97 -21.77
CA ASP A 10 23.69 -17.56 -21.69
C ASP A 10 22.75 -18.59 -22.35
N VAL A 11 23.21 -19.27 -23.41
CA VAL A 11 22.44 -20.33 -24.08
C VAL A 11 22.27 -21.52 -23.15
N TYR A 12 23.34 -21.95 -22.46
CA TYR A 12 23.28 -23.05 -21.52
C TYR A 12 22.44 -22.71 -20.29
N LYS A 13 22.55 -21.51 -19.75
CA LYS A 13 21.71 -21.06 -18.63
C LYS A 13 20.22 -21.13 -18.99
N ARG A 14 19.85 -20.63 -20.16
CA ARG A 14 18.45 -20.67 -20.66
C ARG A 14 17.95 -22.11 -20.82
N GLN A 15 18.80 -23.04 -21.29
CA GLN A 15 18.44 -24.44 -21.38
C GLN A 15 18.20 -25.06 -20.01
N VAL A 16 19.10 -24.81 -19.05
CA VAL A 16 18.96 -25.31 -17.67
C VAL A 16 17.68 -24.77 -17.03
N VAL A 17 17.38 -23.47 -17.17
CA VAL A 17 16.13 -22.87 -16.68
C VAL A 17 14.91 -23.59 -17.27
N LYS A 18 14.89 -23.82 -18.58
CA LYS A 18 13.78 -24.54 -19.23
C LYS A 18 13.61 -25.96 -18.68
N TYR A 19 14.71 -26.70 -18.47
CA TYR A 19 14.66 -28.06 -17.92
C TYR A 19 14.14 -28.06 -16.47
N ILE A 20 14.62 -27.15 -15.64
CA ILE A 20 14.17 -27.04 -14.25
C ILE A 20 12.68 -26.68 -14.21
N ASN A 21 12.26 -25.65 -14.96
CA ASN A 21 10.87 -25.21 -14.99
C ASN A 21 9.89 -26.25 -15.60
N ALA A 22 10.41 -27.22 -16.38
CA ALA A 22 9.63 -28.35 -16.93
C ALA A 22 9.67 -29.60 -16.03
N SER A 23 10.47 -29.58 -14.97
CA SER A 23 10.59 -30.72 -14.05
C SER A 23 9.38 -30.77 -13.10
N PRO A 24 8.89 -31.96 -12.75
CA PRO A 24 7.88 -32.13 -11.72
C PRO A 24 8.45 -32.07 -10.29
N ALA A 25 9.75 -31.85 -10.14
CA ALA A 25 10.42 -31.77 -8.85
C ALA A 25 10.15 -30.42 -8.19
N MET A 26 10.06 -30.41 -6.87
CA MET A 26 10.03 -29.18 -6.07
C MET A 26 11.30 -28.35 -6.32
N VAL A 27 11.13 -27.09 -6.66
CA VAL A 27 12.22 -26.16 -6.95
C VAL A 27 12.39 -25.20 -5.77
N VAL A 28 13.56 -25.23 -5.16
CA VAL A 28 13.93 -24.34 -4.06
C VAL A 28 15.02 -23.39 -4.54
N SER A 29 14.78 -22.09 -4.39
CA SER A 29 15.76 -21.04 -4.66
C SER A 29 16.42 -20.55 -3.38
N ILE A 30 17.71 -20.25 -3.47
CA ILE A 30 18.48 -19.61 -2.39
C ILE A 30 18.76 -18.17 -2.81
N ASP A 31 18.45 -17.24 -1.94
CA ASP A 31 18.55 -15.80 -2.05
C ASP A 31 17.55 -15.19 -3.06
N ILE A 32 17.66 -15.53 -4.34
CA ILE A 32 16.76 -15.06 -5.41
C ILE A 32 16.70 -16.11 -6.54
N PRO A 33 15.52 -16.36 -7.14
CA PRO A 33 15.41 -17.23 -8.29
C PRO A 33 16.31 -16.79 -9.45
N SER A 34 17.11 -17.72 -9.99
CA SER A 34 18.04 -17.38 -11.07
C SER A 34 17.32 -16.77 -12.26
N GLY A 35 17.79 -15.62 -12.69
CA GLY A 35 17.20 -14.84 -13.77
C GLY A 35 16.25 -13.73 -13.32
N LEU A 36 15.75 -13.75 -12.09
CA LEU A 36 15.01 -12.64 -11.50
C LEU A 36 16.00 -11.57 -11.02
N MET A 37 15.73 -10.29 -11.29
CA MET A 37 16.46 -9.16 -10.73
C MET A 37 15.86 -8.79 -9.37
N GLY A 38 16.67 -8.27 -8.45
CA GLY A 38 16.25 -7.96 -7.08
C GLY A 38 15.25 -6.81 -6.96
N GLU A 39 15.18 -5.96 -7.96
CA GLU A 39 14.32 -4.76 -7.99
C GLU A 39 13.47 -4.74 -9.25
N GLU A 40 13.98 -4.18 -10.35
CA GLU A 40 13.24 -3.91 -11.58
C GLU A 40 13.30 -5.10 -12.56
N ASN A 41 12.13 -5.56 -13.01
CA ASN A 41 11.97 -6.68 -13.94
C ASN A 41 11.13 -6.37 -15.18
N THR A 42 10.74 -5.13 -15.42
CA THR A 42 9.86 -4.73 -16.54
C THR A 42 10.37 -5.22 -17.90
N PHE A 43 11.68 -5.15 -18.12
CA PHE A 43 12.30 -5.57 -19.37
C PHE A 43 12.93 -6.97 -19.31
N ASN A 44 12.70 -7.70 -18.22
CA ASN A 44 13.28 -9.03 -18.04
C ASN A 44 12.55 -10.08 -18.90
N VAL A 45 13.31 -11.04 -19.42
CA VAL A 45 12.75 -12.12 -20.24
C VAL A 45 12.22 -13.23 -19.34
N LYS A 46 10.92 -13.22 -19.06
CA LYS A 46 10.24 -14.13 -18.13
C LYS A 46 10.56 -15.63 -18.36
N SER A 47 10.76 -16.05 -19.62
CA SER A 47 11.13 -17.46 -19.94
C SER A 47 12.52 -17.88 -19.49
N ASN A 48 13.36 -16.93 -19.07
CA ASN A 48 14.72 -17.17 -18.58
C ASN A 48 14.82 -17.08 -17.06
N ILE A 49 13.70 -17.03 -16.36
CA ILE A 49 13.62 -16.96 -14.90
C ILE A 49 13.21 -18.33 -14.37
N ILE A 50 13.87 -18.81 -13.32
CA ILE A 50 13.45 -20.00 -12.57
C ILE A 50 12.12 -19.71 -11.90
N ARG A 51 11.21 -20.70 -11.97
CA ARG A 51 9.98 -20.73 -11.17
C ARG A 51 10.25 -21.58 -9.94
N ALA A 52 10.44 -20.93 -8.81
CA ALA A 52 10.64 -21.62 -7.55
C ALA A 52 9.28 -21.88 -6.89
N ASP A 53 9.17 -23.03 -6.22
CA ASP A 53 8.06 -23.29 -5.29
C ASP A 53 8.30 -22.56 -3.96
N VAL A 54 9.60 -22.49 -3.53
CA VAL A 54 10.02 -21.81 -2.31
C VAL A 54 11.32 -21.05 -2.58
N THR A 55 11.41 -19.84 -2.03
CA THR A 55 12.65 -19.03 -2.04
C THR A 55 13.08 -18.69 -0.63
N PHE A 56 14.29 -19.07 -0.24
CA PHE A 56 14.92 -18.65 1.01
C PHE A 56 15.79 -17.43 0.76
N SER A 57 15.27 -16.25 1.09
CA SER A 57 15.99 -14.99 0.94
C SER A 57 16.96 -14.76 2.09
N LEU A 58 18.15 -14.28 1.78
CA LEU A 58 19.20 -14.04 2.78
C LEU A 58 19.02 -12.66 3.42
N GLN A 59 18.85 -12.61 4.73
CA GLN A 59 18.75 -11.45 5.61
C GLN A 59 17.58 -10.51 5.32
N LEU A 60 17.43 -10.03 4.08
CA LEU A 60 16.45 -9.01 3.69
C LEU A 60 15.57 -9.50 2.53
N PRO A 61 14.30 -9.09 2.46
CA PRO A 61 13.47 -9.34 1.31
C PRO A 61 14.00 -8.53 0.12
N LYS A 62 13.86 -9.08 -1.09
CA LYS A 62 14.14 -8.32 -2.31
C LYS A 62 12.87 -7.58 -2.73
N LEU A 63 13.01 -6.35 -3.20
CA LEU A 63 11.86 -5.54 -3.65
C LEU A 63 11.00 -6.30 -4.68
N ALA A 64 11.65 -7.04 -5.59
CA ALA A 64 10.98 -7.85 -6.59
C ALA A 64 10.00 -8.89 -6.02
N PHE A 65 10.16 -9.34 -4.76
CA PHE A 65 9.27 -10.33 -4.14
C PHE A 65 7.91 -9.75 -3.75
N LEU A 66 7.83 -8.45 -3.63
CA LEU A 66 6.64 -7.72 -3.23
C LEU A 66 5.73 -7.34 -4.41
N PHE A 67 6.17 -7.62 -5.65
CA PHE A 67 5.39 -7.34 -6.85
C PHE A 67 4.63 -8.59 -7.33
N ALA A 68 3.33 -8.40 -7.57
CA ALA A 68 2.42 -9.49 -7.96
C ALA A 68 2.86 -10.23 -9.24
N GLU A 69 3.45 -9.50 -10.21
CA GLU A 69 3.94 -10.06 -11.47
C GLU A 69 5.12 -11.03 -11.33
N ASN A 70 5.78 -11.04 -10.16
CA ASN A 70 6.91 -11.91 -9.87
C ASN A 70 6.54 -13.12 -9.00
N THR A 71 5.30 -13.19 -8.53
CA THR A 71 4.83 -14.28 -7.65
C THR A 71 5.05 -15.66 -8.26
N GLU A 72 4.86 -15.82 -9.58
CA GLU A 72 5.07 -17.08 -10.29
C GLU A 72 6.54 -17.57 -10.29
N PHE A 73 7.49 -16.68 -10.02
CA PHE A 73 8.93 -17.00 -10.00
C PHE A 73 9.45 -17.23 -8.60
N VAL A 74 8.90 -16.51 -7.63
CA VAL A 74 9.38 -16.49 -6.24
C VAL A 74 8.78 -17.63 -5.41
N GLY A 75 7.51 -17.99 -5.69
CA GLY A 75 6.76 -18.92 -4.87
C GLY A 75 6.53 -18.39 -3.45
N GLU A 76 6.44 -19.30 -2.48
CA GLU A 76 6.50 -18.94 -1.07
C GLU A 76 7.92 -18.54 -0.70
N TRP A 77 8.09 -17.49 0.13
CA TRP A 77 9.42 -17.07 0.51
C TRP A 77 9.56 -16.84 2.02
N GLU A 78 10.74 -17.16 2.53
CA GLU A 78 11.13 -16.98 3.91
C GLU A 78 12.48 -16.25 4.00
N LEU A 79 12.66 -15.47 5.07
CA LEU A 79 13.92 -14.80 5.37
C LEU A 79 14.80 -15.70 6.24
N LEU A 80 16.03 -15.91 5.80
CA LEU A 80 17.06 -16.57 6.58
C LEU A 80 18.01 -15.51 7.15
N ASP A 81 18.05 -15.43 8.47
CA ASP A 81 19.03 -14.60 9.16
C ASP A 81 20.45 -15.20 8.98
N ILE A 82 21.31 -14.46 8.30
CA ILE A 82 22.73 -14.80 8.09
C ILE A 82 23.66 -13.96 8.95
N GLN A 83 23.09 -13.23 9.93
CA GLN A 83 23.83 -12.44 10.91
C GLN A 83 24.70 -11.33 10.27
N LEU A 84 24.12 -10.60 9.30
CA LEU A 84 24.74 -9.38 8.80
C LEU A 84 24.82 -8.32 9.92
N SER A 85 25.77 -7.42 9.81
CA SER A 85 25.91 -6.29 10.74
C SER A 85 24.67 -5.38 10.64
N GLU A 86 23.95 -5.17 11.75
CA GLU A 86 22.85 -4.22 11.82
C GLU A 86 23.32 -2.80 11.44
N GLU A 87 24.47 -2.38 11.96
CA GLU A 87 25.08 -1.09 11.63
C GLU A 87 25.32 -0.95 10.11
N GLY A 88 25.82 -2.02 9.45
CA GLY A 88 26.02 -2.01 8.00
C GLY A 88 24.72 -1.96 7.20
N ILE A 89 23.63 -2.51 7.72
CA ILE A 89 22.30 -2.42 7.11
C ILE A 89 21.78 -0.98 7.26
N GLU A 90 21.86 -0.40 8.46
CA GLU A 90 21.39 0.96 8.74
C GLU A 90 22.16 2.04 7.97
N GLU A 91 23.46 1.84 7.76
CA GLU A 91 24.31 2.76 6.98
C GLU A 91 24.11 2.63 5.46
N THR A 92 23.42 1.59 4.98
CA THR A 92 23.19 1.39 3.55
C THR A 92 22.09 2.32 3.05
N GLU A 93 22.45 3.23 2.13
CA GLU A 93 21.48 4.12 1.50
C GLU A 93 20.47 3.33 0.65
N THR A 94 19.18 3.54 0.88
CA THR A 94 18.08 2.95 0.12
C THR A 94 16.93 3.93 0.00
N ASN A 95 16.17 3.80 -1.10
CA ASN A 95 14.92 4.55 -1.29
C ASN A 95 13.68 3.75 -0.85
N TYR A 96 13.88 2.56 -0.31
CA TYR A 96 12.79 1.64 0.04
C TYR A 96 12.88 1.27 1.51
N GLU A 97 11.75 1.39 2.19
CA GLU A 97 11.61 1.01 3.59
C GLU A 97 10.46 0.02 3.72
N MET A 98 10.62 -0.95 4.59
CA MET A 98 9.56 -1.90 4.91
C MET A 98 9.14 -1.70 6.36
N LEU A 99 7.85 -1.37 6.58
CA LEU A 99 7.31 -1.21 7.93
C LEU A 99 7.21 -2.56 8.64
N GLU A 100 7.85 -2.65 9.79
CA GLU A 100 7.77 -3.81 10.67
C GLU A 100 6.81 -3.58 11.85
N ILE A 101 6.38 -4.68 12.47
CA ILE A 101 5.48 -4.65 13.64
C ILE A 101 6.08 -3.85 14.80
N ALA A 102 7.40 -3.90 14.98
CA ALA A 102 8.12 -3.18 16.04
C ALA A 102 7.98 -1.65 15.85
N GLU A 103 8.15 -1.16 14.63
CA GLU A 103 7.99 0.26 14.30
C GLU A 103 6.56 0.72 14.51
N ILE A 104 5.57 -0.04 14.00
CA ILE A 104 4.15 0.29 14.21
C ILE A 104 3.80 0.34 15.70
N ARG A 105 4.31 -0.60 16.50
CA ARG A 105 4.11 -0.59 17.96
C ARG A 105 4.71 0.66 18.62
N SER A 106 5.82 1.18 18.13
CA SER A 106 6.45 2.38 18.66
C SER A 106 5.60 3.65 18.41
N LEU A 107 4.82 3.66 17.32
CA LEU A 107 3.91 4.76 16.99
C LEU A 107 2.66 4.79 17.85
N ILE A 108 2.25 3.65 18.41
CA ILE A 108 1.05 3.55 19.24
C ILE A 108 1.36 4.04 20.65
N LYS A 109 0.86 5.23 21.00
CA LYS A 109 1.06 5.82 22.32
C LYS A 109 -0.01 5.34 23.31
N PRO A 110 0.35 4.95 24.53
CA PRO A 110 -0.60 4.59 25.58
C PRO A 110 -1.53 5.78 25.91
N ARG A 111 -2.82 5.49 26.05
CA ARG A 111 -3.79 6.52 26.43
C ARG A 111 -3.66 6.82 27.92
N ARG A 112 -3.59 8.11 28.26
CA ARG A 112 -3.59 8.57 29.65
C ARG A 112 -4.99 8.39 30.26
N GLN A 113 -5.05 8.12 31.58
CA GLN A 113 -6.30 7.85 32.30
C GLN A 113 -7.36 8.96 32.14
N PHE A 114 -6.97 10.20 32.05
CA PHE A 114 -7.87 11.36 31.93
C PHE A 114 -7.85 11.98 30.52
N ALA A 115 -7.40 11.23 29.52
CA ALA A 115 -7.45 11.71 28.15
C ALA A 115 -8.90 11.70 27.61
N HIS A 116 -9.23 12.67 26.82
CA HIS A 116 -10.52 12.78 26.13
C HIS A 116 -10.34 12.75 24.61
N LYS A 117 -11.43 12.59 23.87
CA LYS A 117 -11.40 12.45 22.41
C LYS A 117 -10.57 13.54 21.69
N GLY A 118 -10.60 14.78 22.13
CA GLY A 118 -9.83 15.88 21.54
C GLY A 118 -8.30 15.75 21.65
N ASN A 119 -7.78 14.81 22.49
CA ASN A 119 -6.35 14.56 22.61
C ASN A 119 -5.81 13.60 21.53
N PHE A 120 -6.68 13.01 20.72
CA PHE A 120 -6.32 11.98 19.74
C PHE A 120 -6.57 12.42 18.29
N GLY A 121 -6.63 13.74 18.07
CA GLY A 121 -6.77 14.35 16.76
C GLY A 121 -8.18 14.27 16.17
N HIS A 122 -8.37 15.03 15.14
CA HIS A 122 -9.57 15.09 14.32
C HIS A 122 -9.17 14.78 12.87
N ALA A 123 -9.70 13.72 12.31
CA ALA A 123 -9.45 13.33 10.93
C ALA A 123 -10.64 13.71 10.05
N LEU A 124 -10.34 14.10 8.82
CA LEU A 124 -11.31 14.22 7.73
C LEU A 124 -11.17 13.00 6.81
N LEU A 125 -12.28 12.41 6.42
CA LEU A 125 -12.33 11.35 5.42
C LEU A 125 -13.23 11.79 4.26
N ILE A 126 -12.66 12.00 3.09
CA ILE A 126 -13.39 12.31 1.85
C ILE A 126 -13.59 10.99 1.10
N ALA A 127 -14.81 10.44 1.15
CA ALA A 127 -15.03 9.09 0.68
C ALA A 127 -16.50 8.81 0.30
N GLY A 128 -16.68 7.92 -0.64
CA GLY A 128 -17.99 7.43 -1.07
C GLY A 128 -18.63 8.26 -2.19
N SER A 129 -19.44 7.57 -2.97
CA SER A 129 -20.30 8.11 -4.00
C SER A 129 -21.59 7.32 -4.04
N LYS A 130 -22.53 7.70 -4.88
CA LYS A 130 -23.79 6.96 -5.07
C LYS A 130 -23.52 5.50 -5.44
N GLY A 131 -23.98 4.58 -4.60
CA GLY A 131 -23.73 3.14 -4.75
C GLY A 131 -22.43 2.63 -4.11
N MET A 132 -21.55 3.51 -3.61
CA MET A 132 -20.29 3.15 -2.97
C MET A 132 -20.16 3.64 -1.52
N ALA A 133 -21.27 3.87 -0.83
CA ALA A 133 -21.29 4.24 0.59
C ALA A 133 -20.58 3.23 1.50
N GLY A 134 -20.56 1.95 1.10
CA GLY A 134 -19.85 0.90 1.85
C GLY A 134 -18.35 1.15 2.02
N ALA A 135 -17.71 1.74 1.03
CA ALA A 135 -16.28 2.08 1.10
C ALA A 135 -16.01 3.13 2.18
N SER A 136 -16.82 4.20 2.23
CA SER A 136 -16.73 5.22 3.27
C SER A 136 -17.04 4.67 4.66
N VAL A 137 -18.02 3.75 4.80
CA VAL A 137 -18.32 3.07 6.07
C VAL A 137 -17.12 2.25 6.57
N LEU A 138 -16.49 1.47 5.68
CA LEU A 138 -15.33 0.63 6.04
C LEU A 138 -14.14 1.49 6.44
N ALA A 139 -13.83 2.53 5.67
CA ALA A 139 -12.74 3.45 5.97
C ALA A 139 -12.99 4.21 7.29
N ALA A 140 -14.20 4.69 7.52
CA ALA A 140 -14.59 5.35 8.77
C ALA A 140 -14.43 4.45 9.99
N ARG A 141 -14.91 3.21 9.91
CA ARG A 141 -14.77 2.23 10.99
C ARG A 141 -13.31 1.87 11.25
N ALA A 142 -12.49 1.76 10.20
CA ALA A 142 -11.06 1.52 10.35
C ALA A 142 -10.37 2.68 11.07
N CYS A 143 -10.64 3.91 10.65
CA CYS A 143 -10.11 5.13 11.27
C CYS A 143 -10.49 5.24 12.76
N LEU A 144 -11.76 5.05 13.10
CA LEU A 144 -12.25 5.07 14.48
C LEU A 144 -11.59 3.98 15.34
N ARG A 145 -11.46 2.76 14.83
CA ARG A 145 -10.81 1.64 15.53
C ARG A 145 -9.31 1.81 15.67
N SER A 146 -8.67 2.54 14.76
CA SER A 146 -7.25 2.90 14.86
C SER A 146 -6.98 3.90 15.98
N GLY A 147 -8.03 4.55 16.50
CA GLY A 147 -7.94 5.34 17.71
C GLY A 147 -8.00 6.84 17.51
N VAL A 148 -8.45 7.33 16.37
CA VAL A 148 -8.73 8.76 16.20
C VAL A 148 -9.74 9.26 17.23
N GLY A 149 -9.57 10.49 17.69
CA GLY A 149 -10.44 11.08 18.69
C GLY A 149 -11.76 11.57 18.11
N LEU A 150 -11.70 12.20 16.96
CA LEU A 150 -12.83 12.71 16.18
C LEU A 150 -12.65 12.36 14.72
N LEU A 151 -13.75 12.03 14.06
CA LEU A 151 -13.79 11.76 12.63
C LEU A 151 -14.94 12.54 12.00
N THR A 152 -14.65 13.30 10.95
CA THR A 152 -15.65 13.85 10.03
C THR A 152 -15.54 13.12 8.70
N ILE A 153 -16.66 12.75 8.12
CA ILE A 153 -16.75 12.16 6.79
C ILE A 153 -17.37 13.18 5.87
N HIS A 154 -16.64 13.64 4.87
CA HIS A 154 -17.18 14.41 3.77
C HIS A 154 -17.65 13.44 2.68
N ALA A 155 -18.95 13.47 2.38
CA ALA A 155 -19.56 12.51 1.46
C ALA A 155 -20.78 13.13 0.76
N PRO A 156 -21.20 12.62 -0.42
CA PRO A 156 -22.40 13.08 -1.10
C PRO A 156 -23.66 12.87 -0.25
N LEU A 157 -24.63 13.74 -0.42
CA LEU A 157 -25.87 13.76 0.37
C LEU A 157 -26.56 12.40 0.43
N CYS A 158 -26.57 11.62 -0.66
CA CYS A 158 -27.22 10.30 -0.69
C CYS A 158 -26.62 9.27 0.29
N ASN A 159 -25.41 9.51 0.79
CA ASN A 159 -24.72 8.60 1.72
C ASN A 159 -24.96 8.99 3.20
N ASN A 160 -25.53 10.17 3.48
CA ASN A 160 -25.68 10.68 4.85
C ASN A 160 -26.33 9.68 5.81
N ASP A 161 -27.52 9.19 5.49
CA ASP A 161 -28.27 8.30 6.39
C ASP A 161 -27.58 6.95 6.60
N ILE A 162 -26.90 6.47 5.56
CA ILE A 162 -26.11 5.24 5.63
C ILE A 162 -24.93 5.43 6.60
N LEU A 163 -24.23 6.53 6.51
CA LEU A 163 -23.08 6.85 7.35
C LEU A 163 -23.48 7.08 8.80
N GLN A 164 -24.50 7.87 9.03
CA GLN A 164 -25.07 8.13 10.38
C GLN A 164 -25.55 6.85 11.08
N THR A 165 -26.08 5.91 10.31
CA THR A 165 -26.54 4.62 10.85
C THR A 165 -25.37 3.66 11.08
N SER A 166 -24.40 3.62 10.15
CA SER A 166 -23.34 2.58 10.13
C SER A 166 -22.08 2.97 10.91
N ALA A 167 -21.82 4.26 11.09
CA ALA A 167 -20.70 4.81 11.84
C ALA A 167 -21.16 6.02 12.69
N PRO A 168 -22.05 5.79 13.69
CA PRO A 168 -22.69 6.86 14.47
C PRO A 168 -21.71 7.68 15.31
N GLU A 169 -20.48 7.22 15.49
CA GLU A 169 -19.42 7.96 16.17
C GLU A 169 -18.78 9.05 15.30
N ALA A 170 -18.95 8.97 13.98
CA ALA A 170 -18.44 9.97 13.04
C ALA A 170 -19.44 11.08 12.80
N MET A 171 -18.94 12.27 12.57
CA MET A 171 -19.73 13.39 12.02
C MET A 171 -19.78 13.24 10.51
N VAL A 172 -20.86 13.71 9.89
CA VAL A 172 -20.98 13.73 8.42
C VAL A 172 -21.15 15.17 7.96
N GLU A 173 -20.30 15.58 7.05
CA GLU A 173 -20.39 16.80 6.27
C GLU A 173 -20.83 16.40 4.86
N THR A 174 -21.97 16.95 4.41
CA THR A 174 -22.52 16.59 3.11
C THR A 174 -21.98 17.50 2.02
N ASP A 175 -21.50 16.89 0.92
CA ASP A 175 -21.17 17.60 -0.31
C ASP A 175 -22.38 18.35 -0.88
N ALA A 176 -22.15 19.38 -1.67
CA ALA A 176 -23.21 20.07 -2.41
C ALA A 176 -23.84 19.16 -3.49
N SER A 177 -23.10 18.18 -3.97
CA SER A 177 -23.60 17.16 -4.89
C SER A 177 -24.39 16.09 -4.14
N GLU A 178 -25.49 15.62 -4.74
CA GLU A 178 -26.26 14.52 -4.21
C GLU A 178 -25.55 13.17 -4.37
N THR A 179 -24.67 13.01 -5.35
CA THR A 179 -24.21 11.71 -5.82
C THR A 179 -22.71 11.46 -5.79
N CYS A 180 -21.89 12.49 -5.77
CA CYS A 180 -20.43 12.37 -5.84
C CYS A 180 -19.73 13.48 -5.03
N PHE A 181 -18.43 13.38 -4.88
CA PHE A 181 -17.58 14.47 -4.40
C PHE A 181 -17.43 15.51 -5.51
N ALA A 182 -17.91 16.70 -5.31
CA ALA A 182 -17.98 17.75 -6.32
C ALA A 182 -17.39 19.09 -5.84
N VAL A 183 -17.28 19.30 -4.53
CA VAL A 183 -16.80 20.56 -3.97
C VAL A 183 -15.73 20.29 -2.94
N PRO A 184 -14.50 20.87 -3.12
CA PRO A 184 -13.46 20.80 -2.10
C PRO A 184 -13.92 21.33 -0.76
N THR A 185 -13.45 20.71 0.32
CA THR A 185 -13.75 21.14 1.69
C THR A 185 -12.52 21.66 2.39
N ASP A 186 -12.73 22.56 3.34
CA ASP A 186 -11.65 23.12 4.15
C ASP A 186 -11.02 22.03 5.03
N THR A 187 -9.69 22.03 5.09
CA THR A 187 -8.91 21.04 5.85
C THR A 187 -8.16 21.62 7.04
N ASP A 188 -8.25 22.91 7.32
CA ASP A 188 -7.42 23.60 8.33
C ASP A 188 -7.69 23.13 9.77
N ASP A 189 -8.91 22.71 10.06
CA ASP A 189 -9.30 22.22 11.39
C ASP A 189 -8.93 20.73 11.64
N TYR A 190 -8.37 20.05 10.67
CA TYR A 190 -8.05 18.62 10.74
C TYR A 190 -6.55 18.37 10.86
N GLN A 191 -6.17 17.33 11.58
CA GLN A 191 -4.77 16.91 11.73
C GLN A 191 -4.34 15.87 10.70
N ALA A 192 -5.29 15.23 10.03
CA ALA A 192 -5.05 14.30 8.93
C ALA A 192 -6.26 14.24 8.01
N VAL A 193 -6.01 14.01 6.73
CA VAL A 193 -7.02 13.80 5.69
C VAL A 193 -6.83 12.44 5.06
N GLY A 194 -7.90 11.70 4.85
CA GLY A 194 -7.93 10.52 4.01
C GLY A 194 -8.85 10.76 2.83
N VAL A 195 -8.42 10.47 1.60
CA VAL A 195 -9.23 10.70 0.41
C VAL A 195 -9.13 9.52 -0.55
N GLY A 196 -10.27 9.11 -1.13
CA GLY A 196 -10.27 8.16 -2.23
C GLY A 196 -11.25 7.01 -2.15
N PRO A 197 -11.48 6.37 -1.00
CA PRO A 197 -12.30 5.16 -0.95
C PRO A 197 -13.72 5.38 -1.50
N GLY A 198 -14.00 4.80 -2.66
CA GLY A 198 -15.31 4.85 -3.29
C GLY A 198 -15.77 6.20 -3.82
N LEU A 199 -14.84 7.09 -4.19
CA LEU A 199 -15.17 8.40 -4.78
C LEU A 199 -15.80 8.29 -6.16
N GLY A 200 -15.47 7.24 -6.91
CA GLY A 200 -15.79 7.13 -8.32
C GLY A 200 -14.84 7.96 -9.19
N ARG A 201 -15.11 7.96 -10.50
CA ARG A 201 -14.24 8.57 -11.54
C ARG A 201 -15.02 9.47 -12.47
N SER A 202 -15.94 10.28 -11.94
CA SER A 202 -16.61 11.29 -12.76
C SER A 202 -15.69 12.49 -12.99
N GLU A 203 -15.86 13.18 -14.11
CA GLU A 203 -15.10 14.42 -14.41
C GLU A 203 -15.27 15.46 -13.29
N GLU A 204 -16.45 15.51 -12.67
CA GLU A 204 -16.75 16.40 -11.55
C GLU A 204 -15.93 16.03 -10.31
N THR A 205 -15.82 14.74 -10.00
CA THR A 205 -15.01 14.23 -8.88
C THR A 205 -13.52 14.43 -9.12
N GLU A 206 -13.05 14.21 -10.35
CA GLU A 206 -11.65 14.42 -10.73
C GLU A 206 -11.24 15.89 -10.52
N ALA A 207 -12.06 16.82 -11.03
CA ALA A 207 -11.79 18.26 -10.89
C ALA A 207 -11.75 18.69 -9.41
N ALA A 208 -12.74 18.26 -8.61
CA ALA A 208 -12.79 18.56 -7.19
C ALA A 208 -11.63 17.94 -6.40
N LEU A 209 -11.20 16.72 -6.77
CA LEU A 209 -10.07 16.04 -6.13
C LEU A 209 -8.74 16.75 -6.40
N ILE A 210 -8.50 17.15 -7.63
CA ILE A 210 -7.29 17.90 -7.99
C ILE A 210 -7.24 19.19 -7.20
N GLU A 211 -8.32 19.96 -7.21
CA GLU A 211 -8.41 21.22 -6.45
C GLU A 211 -8.23 20.99 -4.95
N GLN A 212 -8.83 19.94 -4.39
CA GLN A 212 -8.66 19.57 -2.97
C GLN A 212 -7.20 19.30 -2.63
N LEU A 213 -6.50 18.52 -3.46
CA LEU A 213 -5.10 18.14 -3.22
C LEU A 213 -4.13 19.32 -3.41
N GLU A 214 -4.40 20.22 -4.36
CA GLU A 214 -3.59 21.42 -4.59
C GLU A 214 -3.63 22.39 -3.41
N HIS A 215 -4.75 22.50 -2.73
CA HIS A 215 -4.95 23.44 -1.62
C HIS A 215 -4.72 22.82 -0.24
N CYS A 216 -4.76 21.51 -0.11
CA CYS A 216 -4.60 20.82 1.17
C CYS A 216 -3.16 20.89 1.67
N GLN A 217 -2.96 21.50 2.87
CA GLN A 217 -1.67 21.55 3.57
C GLN A 217 -1.58 20.51 4.70
N THR A 218 -2.68 19.86 5.01
CA THR A 218 -2.78 18.84 6.06
C THR A 218 -2.19 17.52 5.55
N PRO A 219 -1.48 16.75 6.40
CA PRO A 219 -1.01 15.41 6.02
C PRO A 219 -2.13 14.55 5.45
N THR A 220 -1.96 14.07 4.23
CA THR A 220 -3.02 13.42 3.45
C THR A 220 -2.63 12.02 3.02
N VAL A 221 -3.53 11.07 3.22
CA VAL A 221 -3.46 9.72 2.65
C VAL A 221 -4.38 9.66 1.44
N VAL A 222 -3.81 9.36 0.28
CA VAL A 222 -4.52 9.20 -0.99
C VAL A 222 -4.59 7.71 -1.33
N ASP A 223 -5.78 7.19 -1.60
CA ASP A 223 -6.01 5.75 -1.82
C ASP A 223 -7.10 5.50 -2.86
N ALA A 224 -7.18 4.27 -3.33
CA ALA A 224 -8.25 3.74 -4.18
C ALA A 224 -8.52 4.61 -5.42
N ASP A 225 -9.77 5.11 -5.58
CA ASP A 225 -10.19 5.87 -6.78
C ASP A 225 -9.41 7.19 -6.94
N ALA A 226 -8.87 7.76 -5.87
CA ALA A 226 -8.07 8.99 -5.94
C ALA A 226 -6.65 8.79 -6.52
N LEU A 227 -6.23 7.54 -6.76
CA LEU A 227 -4.96 7.20 -7.40
C LEU A 227 -5.10 6.89 -8.90
N ASN A 228 -6.30 6.95 -9.48
CA ASN A 228 -6.56 6.45 -10.84
C ASN A 228 -7.02 7.53 -11.80
#